data_70ef18dab77c72b7d40293f9eaec7f86
#
_entry.id   70ef18dab77c72b7d40293f9eaec7f86
#
_cell.length_a   1.000
_cell.length_b   1.000
_cell.length_c   1.000
_cell.angle_alpha   90.00
_cell.angle_beta   90.00
_cell.angle_gamma   90.00
#
_symmetry.space_group_name_H-M   'P 1'
#
loop_
_entity.id
_entity.type
_entity.pdbx_description
1 polymer ?
#
loop_
_entity_poly.entity_id
_entity_poly.type
_entity_poly.pdbx_seq_one_letter_code
_entity_poly.pdbx_strand_id
1 'polypeptide(L)'
;MKPLFLPLLVLVLRLMPLPAGAQVPGKYLTKTGRITFFSATPVEDIEARNEQVAAVLDASTGQLAFAVPIKAFVFKRTLMQEHFNENYLESDKYPKATFTGRLVGLEAAALATPGPHLVRVEGELTMHGVAHRLQVPATLELKDGQLLAAAQFGVDPADYGIEIPLLVRANIAKEVSVRVALTCAPVAGAVGVAPRPAK
;
A
#
# COMPACT_ATOMS: atom_id res chain seq x y z
N MET A 1 57.44 -62.25 -1.90
CA MET A 1 57.10 -60.93 -1.40
C MET A 1 56.09 -60.36 -2.37
N LYS A 2 54.79 -60.31 -1.96
CA LYS A 2 53.70 -59.72 -2.80
C LYS A 2 53.42 -58.33 -2.30
N PRO A 3 53.32 -57.26 -3.10
CA PRO A 3 52.96 -55.97 -2.64
C PRO A 3 51.45 -55.90 -2.46
N LEU A 4 51.00 -55.46 -1.27
CA LEU A 4 49.60 -55.21 -0.88
C LEU A 4 49.20 -53.84 -1.42
N PHE A 5 48.35 -53.77 -2.48
CA PHE A 5 47.77 -52.56 -2.99
C PHE A 5 46.54 -52.22 -2.12
N LEU A 6 46.62 -51.14 -1.32
CA LEU A 6 45.53 -50.60 -0.57
C LEU A 6 44.79 -49.57 -1.47
N PRO A 7 43.49 -49.74 -1.80
CA PRO A 7 42.78 -48.75 -2.59
C PRO A 7 42.45 -47.53 -1.73
N LEU A 8 42.95 -46.37 -2.13
CA LEU A 8 42.64 -45.06 -1.55
C LEU A 8 41.20 -44.69 -1.90
N LEU A 9 40.27 -44.86 -0.95
CA LEU A 9 38.85 -44.45 -1.08
C LEU A 9 38.75 -42.94 -1.00
N VAL A 10 38.69 -42.26 -2.15
CA VAL A 10 38.46 -40.80 -2.22
C VAL A 10 36.96 -40.53 -1.92
N LEU A 11 36.66 -40.11 -0.70
CA LEU A 11 35.34 -39.65 -0.30
C LEU A 11 35.05 -38.29 -0.93
N VAL A 12 34.36 -38.24 -2.08
CA VAL A 12 33.89 -37.01 -2.71
C VAL A 12 32.69 -36.47 -1.90
N LEU A 13 32.98 -35.55 -1.00
CA LEU A 13 31.95 -34.79 -0.27
C LEU A 13 31.26 -33.85 -1.26
N ARG A 14 30.08 -34.24 -1.76
CA ARG A 14 29.25 -33.34 -2.59
C ARG A 14 28.74 -32.20 -1.69
N LEU A 15 29.34 -31.01 -1.86
CA LEU A 15 28.74 -29.75 -1.36
C LEU A 15 27.44 -29.54 -2.13
N MET A 16 26.30 -29.86 -1.50
CA MET A 16 24.98 -29.42 -2.01
C MET A 16 24.90 -27.90 -1.84
N PRO A 17 24.61 -27.12 -2.91
CA PRO A 17 24.36 -25.71 -2.75
C PRO A 17 23.09 -25.56 -1.87
N LEU A 18 23.22 -24.87 -0.75
CA LEU A 18 22.08 -24.43 0.05
C LEU A 18 21.19 -23.55 -0.85
N PRO A 19 19.86 -23.74 -0.86
CA PRO A 19 18.98 -22.86 -1.60
C PRO A 19 19.21 -21.43 -1.11
N ALA A 20 19.66 -20.56 -2.00
CA ALA A 20 19.71 -19.13 -1.72
C ALA A 20 18.28 -18.69 -1.42
N GLY A 21 17.95 -18.43 -0.16
CA GLY A 21 16.66 -17.91 0.25
C GLY A 21 16.37 -16.66 -0.60
N ALA A 22 15.24 -16.63 -1.29
CA ALA A 22 14.82 -15.48 -2.06
C ALA A 22 14.72 -14.29 -1.10
N GLN A 23 15.67 -13.35 -1.21
CA GLN A 23 15.63 -12.12 -0.42
C GLN A 23 14.46 -11.28 -0.92
N VAL A 24 13.52 -10.99 -0.02
CA VAL A 24 12.43 -10.06 -0.30
C VAL A 24 13.05 -8.67 -0.50
N PRO A 25 12.83 -8.01 -1.65
CA PRO A 25 13.31 -6.66 -1.86
C PRO A 25 12.84 -5.73 -0.74
N GLY A 26 13.71 -4.80 -0.30
CA GLY A 26 13.37 -3.89 0.81
C GLY A 26 12.27 -2.90 0.43
N LYS A 27 12.25 -2.39 -0.81
CA LYS A 27 11.33 -1.32 -1.22
C LYS A 27 10.51 -1.71 -2.44
N TYR A 28 9.24 -1.33 -2.38
CA TYR A 28 8.26 -1.48 -3.45
C TYR A 28 7.62 -0.14 -3.79
N LEU A 29 7.34 0.10 -5.06
CA LEU A 29 6.81 1.35 -5.55
C LEU A 29 5.75 1.12 -6.62
N THR A 30 4.71 1.96 -6.62
CA THR A 30 3.77 2.12 -7.74
C THR A 30 3.51 3.60 -8.01
N LYS A 31 3.09 3.92 -9.24
CA LYS A 31 2.55 5.24 -9.65
C LYS A 31 1.15 5.13 -10.24
N THR A 32 0.63 3.92 -10.29
CA THR A 32 -0.66 3.56 -10.92
C THR A 32 -1.55 2.78 -9.95
N GLY A 33 -1.39 3.04 -8.65
CA GLY A 33 -2.29 2.51 -7.64
C GLY A 33 -3.70 3.04 -7.83
N ARG A 34 -4.70 2.28 -7.38
CA ARG A 34 -6.11 2.63 -7.49
C ARG A 34 -6.70 2.96 -6.13
N ILE A 35 -7.44 4.06 -6.08
CA ILE A 35 -8.36 4.39 -4.98
C ILE A 35 -9.75 4.59 -5.57
N THR A 36 -10.74 3.96 -4.95
CA THR A 36 -12.16 4.19 -5.23
C THR A 36 -12.81 4.61 -3.95
N PHE A 37 -13.61 5.66 -3.98
CA PHE A 37 -14.50 5.95 -2.87
C PHE A 37 -15.97 5.77 -3.28
N PHE A 38 -16.78 5.44 -2.29
CA PHE A 38 -18.19 5.19 -2.47
C PHE A 38 -18.97 5.83 -1.32
N SER A 39 -19.91 6.70 -1.68
CA SER A 39 -20.88 7.32 -0.78
C SER A 39 -22.27 6.82 -1.17
N ALA A 40 -22.89 6.05 -0.29
CA ALA A 40 -24.23 5.49 -0.51
C ALA A 40 -25.23 6.14 0.41
N THR A 41 -26.32 6.64 -0.16
CA THR A 41 -27.48 7.14 0.58
C THR A 41 -28.77 6.62 -0.05
N PRO A 42 -29.91 6.68 0.63
CA PRO A 42 -31.22 6.35 0.01
C PRO A 42 -31.56 7.23 -1.20
N VAL A 43 -30.92 8.40 -1.35
CA VAL A 43 -31.19 9.37 -2.41
C VAL A 43 -30.29 9.16 -3.62
N GLU A 44 -28.99 8.89 -3.36
CA GLU A 44 -27.99 8.84 -4.42
C GLU A 44 -26.75 8.01 -4.01
N ASP A 45 -26.23 7.28 -5.00
CA ASP A 45 -24.93 6.60 -4.93
C ASP A 45 -23.90 7.41 -5.71
N ILE A 46 -22.82 7.79 -5.03
CA ILE A 46 -21.70 8.53 -5.62
C ILE A 46 -20.47 7.63 -5.58
N GLU A 47 -19.89 7.39 -6.74
CA GLU A 47 -18.64 6.64 -6.89
C GLU A 47 -17.65 7.47 -7.71
N ALA A 48 -16.40 7.51 -7.24
CA ALA A 48 -15.29 8.04 -8.02
C ALA A 48 -14.04 7.18 -7.89
N ARG A 49 -13.23 7.17 -8.95
CA ARG A 49 -12.03 6.34 -9.05
C ARG A 49 -10.83 7.19 -9.46
N ASN A 50 -9.70 6.90 -8.81
CA ASN A 50 -8.40 7.47 -9.14
C ASN A 50 -7.42 6.32 -9.43
N GLU A 51 -6.71 6.37 -10.55
CA GLU A 51 -5.71 5.36 -10.97
C GLU A 51 -4.29 5.95 -11.05
N GLN A 52 -4.06 7.12 -10.45
CA GLN A 52 -2.77 7.81 -10.44
C GLN A 52 -2.18 7.90 -9.03
N VAL A 53 -2.47 6.93 -8.18
CA VAL A 53 -1.94 6.88 -6.83
C VAL A 53 -0.49 6.47 -6.86
N ALA A 54 0.39 7.35 -6.35
CA ALA A 54 1.77 6.99 -6.09
C ALA A 54 1.90 6.43 -4.67
N ALA A 55 2.58 5.31 -4.53
CA ALA A 55 2.82 4.68 -3.24
C ALA A 55 4.23 4.10 -3.18
N VAL A 56 4.85 4.20 -2.01
CA VAL A 56 6.09 3.52 -1.66
C VAL A 56 5.90 2.77 -0.35
N LEU A 57 6.39 1.55 -0.30
CA LEU A 57 6.41 0.71 0.89
C LEU A 57 7.80 0.13 1.06
N ASP A 58 8.36 0.27 2.25
CA ASP A 58 9.59 -0.37 2.67
C ASP A 58 9.24 -1.59 3.52
N ALA A 59 9.33 -2.79 2.93
CA ALA A 59 8.98 -4.04 3.58
C ALA A 59 9.95 -4.39 4.74
N SER A 60 11.17 -3.82 4.75
CA SER A 60 12.17 -4.08 5.79
C SER A 60 11.89 -3.28 7.07
N THR A 61 11.35 -2.07 6.94
CA THR A 61 11.04 -1.17 8.06
C THR A 61 9.54 -1.07 8.35
N GLY A 62 8.72 -1.55 7.44
CA GLY A 62 7.26 -1.40 7.47
C GLY A 62 6.77 0.02 7.13
N GLN A 63 7.65 0.95 6.81
CA GLN A 63 7.27 2.33 6.48
C GLN A 63 6.57 2.40 5.13
N LEU A 64 5.54 3.23 5.05
CA LEU A 64 4.80 3.45 3.81
C LEU A 64 4.36 4.90 3.66
N ALA A 65 4.26 5.35 2.42
CA ALA A 65 3.74 6.65 2.06
C ALA A 65 2.93 6.59 0.76
N PHE A 66 1.87 7.39 0.69
CA PHE A 66 1.02 7.55 -0.49
C PHE A 66 0.87 9.02 -0.84
N ALA A 67 0.69 9.28 -2.14
CA ALA A 67 0.28 10.56 -2.67
C ALA A 67 -0.83 10.34 -3.70
N VAL A 68 -1.94 11.04 -3.52
CA VAL A 68 -3.17 10.91 -4.31
C VAL A 68 -3.50 12.26 -4.92
N PRO A 69 -3.31 12.46 -6.24
CA PRO A 69 -3.71 13.69 -6.92
C PRO A 69 -5.24 13.83 -6.87
N ILE A 70 -5.76 14.90 -6.30
CA ILE A 70 -7.22 15.09 -6.13
C ILE A 70 -7.92 15.23 -7.48
N LYS A 71 -7.37 16.00 -8.41
CA LYS A 71 -7.93 16.20 -9.77
C LYS A 71 -7.98 14.94 -10.62
N ALA A 72 -7.28 13.87 -10.24
CA ALA A 72 -7.27 12.61 -10.97
C ALA A 72 -8.45 11.67 -10.60
N PHE A 73 -9.33 12.08 -9.69
CA PHE A 73 -10.58 11.37 -9.46
C PHE A 73 -11.53 11.56 -10.63
N VAL A 74 -12.06 10.46 -11.15
CA VAL A 74 -13.01 10.40 -12.28
C VAL A 74 -14.37 9.97 -11.76
N PHE A 75 -15.39 10.76 -12.07
CA PHE A 75 -16.78 10.52 -11.73
C PHE A 75 -17.59 10.13 -12.97
N LYS A 76 -18.73 9.49 -12.78
CA LYS A 76 -19.68 9.20 -13.86
C LYS A 76 -20.31 10.47 -14.45
N ARG A 77 -20.46 11.53 -13.65
CA ARG A 77 -21.08 12.80 -14.04
C ARG A 77 -20.08 13.95 -13.87
N THR A 78 -19.86 14.72 -14.94
CA THR A 78 -18.91 15.83 -14.98
C THR A 78 -19.20 16.87 -13.91
N LEU A 79 -20.48 17.24 -13.70
CA LEU A 79 -20.88 18.23 -12.69
C LEU A 79 -20.50 17.76 -11.27
N MET A 80 -20.60 16.48 -10.96
CA MET A 80 -20.14 15.95 -9.67
C MET A 80 -18.63 16.09 -9.50
N GLN A 81 -17.88 15.84 -10.56
CA GLN A 81 -16.43 15.99 -10.56
C GLN A 81 -16.02 17.45 -10.37
N GLU A 82 -16.72 18.38 -10.98
CA GLU A 82 -16.51 19.83 -10.81
C GLU A 82 -16.77 20.23 -9.35
N HIS A 83 -17.95 19.88 -8.79
CA HIS A 83 -18.27 20.15 -7.39
C HIS A 83 -17.26 19.52 -6.42
N PHE A 84 -16.82 18.29 -6.68
CA PHE A 84 -15.81 17.62 -5.88
C PHE A 84 -14.49 18.40 -5.86
N ASN A 85 -14.05 18.87 -7.02
CA ASN A 85 -12.79 19.59 -7.14
C ASN A 85 -12.86 21.03 -6.59
N GLU A 86 -13.96 21.73 -6.82
CA GLU A 86 -14.08 23.16 -6.54
C GLU A 86 -14.62 23.44 -5.14
N ASN A 87 -15.69 22.71 -4.77
CA ASN A 87 -16.46 23.04 -3.57
C ASN A 87 -16.13 22.16 -2.36
N TYR A 88 -15.71 20.89 -2.59
CA TYR A 88 -15.47 19.96 -1.49
C TYR A 88 -14.00 19.78 -1.17
N LEU A 89 -13.17 19.47 -2.17
CA LEU A 89 -11.76 19.21 -1.95
C LEU A 89 -10.86 20.41 -2.24
N GLU A 90 -11.40 21.49 -2.80
CA GLU A 90 -10.65 22.69 -3.19
C GLU A 90 -9.31 22.32 -3.85
N SER A 91 -9.38 21.50 -4.91
CA SER A 91 -8.21 20.80 -5.48
C SER A 91 -7.14 21.72 -6.08
N ASP A 92 -7.45 23.00 -6.32
CA ASP A 92 -6.49 24.03 -6.69
C ASP A 92 -5.61 24.45 -5.50
N LYS A 93 -6.19 24.48 -4.31
CA LYS A 93 -5.53 24.85 -3.07
C LYS A 93 -4.89 23.63 -2.39
N TYR A 94 -5.56 22.48 -2.44
CA TYR A 94 -5.13 21.22 -1.87
C TYR A 94 -5.00 20.13 -2.96
N PRO A 95 -3.96 20.21 -3.81
CA PRO A 95 -3.89 19.37 -5.02
C PRO A 95 -3.68 17.88 -4.75
N LYS A 96 -3.30 17.50 -3.52
CA LYS A 96 -3.02 16.11 -3.14
C LYS A 96 -3.54 15.80 -1.76
N ALA A 97 -4.06 14.58 -1.59
CA ALA A 97 -4.09 13.92 -0.30
C ALA A 97 -2.81 13.10 -0.14
N THR A 98 -2.28 13.02 1.09
CA THR A 98 -1.07 12.25 1.41
C THR A 98 -1.29 11.40 2.65
N PHE A 99 -0.66 10.24 2.67
CA PHE A 99 -0.63 9.38 3.84
C PHE A 99 0.81 8.99 4.15
N THR A 100 1.18 9.06 5.41
CA THR A 100 2.46 8.55 5.93
C THR A 100 2.18 7.66 7.11
N GLY A 101 2.81 6.49 7.14
CA GLY A 101 2.53 5.52 8.21
C GLY A 101 3.44 4.32 8.19
N ARG A 102 3.00 3.30 8.91
CA ARG A 102 3.73 2.05 9.03
C ARG A 102 2.78 0.85 9.08
N LEU A 103 3.30 -0.29 8.68
CA LEU A 103 2.69 -1.60 8.90
C LEU A 103 2.94 -2.05 10.35
N VAL A 104 1.92 -2.59 10.96
CA VAL A 104 1.98 -3.18 12.31
C VAL A 104 1.48 -4.62 12.24
N GLY A 105 2.20 -5.52 12.92
CA GLY A 105 1.81 -6.92 13.00
C GLY A 105 2.28 -7.79 11.83
N LEU A 106 3.21 -7.31 11.00
CA LEU A 106 3.84 -8.10 9.94
C LEU A 106 5.36 -8.08 10.12
N GLU A 107 5.96 -9.26 10.19
CA GLU A 107 7.40 -9.42 10.02
C GLU A 107 7.74 -9.59 8.54
N ALA A 108 8.83 -8.97 8.08
CA ALA A 108 9.24 -9.02 6.67
C ALA A 108 9.40 -10.46 6.14
N ALA A 109 9.85 -11.38 6.99
CA ALA A 109 9.97 -12.80 6.66
C ALA A 109 8.63 -13.48 6.36
N ALA A 110 7.53 -13.00 6.92
CA ALA A 110 6.19 -13.55 6.68
C ALA A 110 5.75 -13.32 5.22
N LEU A 111 6.17 -12.23 4.58
CA LEU A 111 5.88 -11.98 3.17
C LEU A 111 6.47 -13.02 2.21
N ALA A 112 7.45 -13.82 2.65
CA ALA A 112 8.00 -14.91 1.85
C ALA A 112 7.05 -16.12 1.77
N THR A 113 6.05 -16.22 2.64
CA THR A 113 5.02 -17.28 2.55
C THR A 113 3.93 -16.88 1.57
N PRO A 114 3.49 -17.80 0.68
CA PRO A 114 2.43 -17.51 -0.29
C PRO A 114 1.10 -17.15 0.36
N GLY A 115 0.37 -16.25 -0.28
CA GLY A 115 -0.98 -15.86 0.10
C GLY A 115 -1.07 -14.50 0.80
N PRO A 116 -2.31 -14.02 1.04
CA PRO A 116 -2.55 -12.73 1.65
C PRO A 116 -2.29 -12.77 3.17
N HIS A 117 -1.58 -11.75 3.66
CA HIS A 117 -1.29 -11.53 5.07
C HIS A 117 -2.11 -10.37 5.60
N LEU A 118 -2.87 -10.61 6.66
CA LEU A 118 -3.58 -9.55 7.38
C LEU A 118 -2.59 -8.72 8.19
N VAL A 119 -2.65 -7.41 7.99
CA VAL A 119 -1.82 -6.43 8.69
C VAL A 119 -2.68 -5.27 9.17
N ARG A 120 -2.12 -4.44 10.02
CA ARG A 120 -2.67 -3.15 10.39
C ARG A 120 -1.79 -2.05 9.85
N VAL A 121 -2.41 -1.05 9.24
CA VAL A 121 -1.73 0.18 8.81
C VAL A 121 -2.07 1.26 9.81
N GLU A 122 -1.05 1.89 10.39
CA GLU A 122 -1.18 3.02 11.31
C GLU A 122 -0.45 4.22 10.73
N GLY A 123 -1.09 5.38 10.70
CA GLY A 123 -0.45 6.56 10.15
C GLY A 123 -1.34 7.78 10.19
N GLU A 124 -0.94 8.77 9.40
CA GLU A 124 -1.61 10.05 9.28
C GLU A 124 -2.03 10.29 7.83
N LEU A 125 -3.33 10.52 7.63
CA LEU A 125 -3.90 10.97 6.36
C LEU A 125 -4.08 12.49 6.42
N THR A 126 -3.43 13.18 5.50
CA THR A 126 -3.65 14.62 5.29
C THR A 126 -4.48 14.80 4.01
N MET A 127 -5.61 15.44 4.15
CA MET A 127 -6.55 15.76 3.06
C MET A 127 -7.18 17.11 3.33
N HIS A 128 -7.43 17.92 2.29
CA HIS A 128 -8.02 19.25 2.43
C HIS A 128 -7.29 20.14 3.47
N GLY A 129 -5.98 19.97 3.64
CA GLY A 129 -5.14 20.69 4.60
C GLY A 129 -5.24 20.22 6.05
N VAL A 130 -6.06 19.23 6.36
CA VAL A 130 -6.24 18.68 7.71
C VAL A 130 -5.62 17.29 7.81
N ALA A 131 -4.89 17.03 8.90
CA ALA A 131 -4.24 15.77 9.17
C ALA A 131 -4.99 15.00 10.28
N HIS A 132 -5.31 13.73 9.98
CA HIS A 132 -5.96 12.81 10.92
C HIS A 132 -5.22 11.49 11.03
N ARG A 133 -5.11 10.97 12.25
CA ARG A 133 -4.56 9.64 12.48
C ARG A 133 -5.57 8.57 12.11
N LEU A 134 -5.11 7.59 11.34
CA LEU A 134 -5.89 6.43 10.92
C LEU A 134 -5.24 5.14 11.39
N GLN A 135 -6.08 4.16 11.66
CA GLN A 135 -5.71 2.79 11.94
C GLN A 135 -6.65 1.88 11.15
N VAL A 136 -6.14 1.23 10.10
CA VAL A 136 -6.97 0.47 9.18
C VAL A 136 -6.44 -0.94 8.98
N PRO A 137 -7.32 -1.95 8.88
CA PRO A 137 -6.92 -3.28 8.45
C PRO A 137 -6.56 -3.25 6.97
N ALA A 138 -5.54 -4.02 6.61
CA ALA A 138 -5.11 -4.18 5.23
C ALA A 138 -4.65 -5.61 4.99
N THR A 139 -4.54 -5.98 3.71
CA THR A 139 -3.91 -7.21 3.28
C THR A 139 -2.70 -6.91 2.43
N LEU A 140 -1.64 -7.69 2.61
CA LEU A 140 -0.45 -7.69 1.77
C LEU A 140 -0.20 -9.08 1.23
N GLU A 141 0.21 -9.18 -0.03
CA GLU A 141 0.59 -10.42 -0.67
C GLU A 141 1.78 -10.18 -1.59
N LEU A 142 2.84 -11.00 -1.46
CA LEU A 142 3.93 -11.02 -2.43
C LEU A 142 3.61 -12.07 -3.48
N LYS A 143 3.34 -11.63 -4.71
CA LYS A 143 2.99 -12.49 -5.82
C LYS A 143 3.75 -12.09 -7.08
N ASP A 144 4.39 -13.07 -7.72
CA ASP A 144 5.17 -12.87 -8.96
C ASP A 144 6.21 -11.73 -8.84
N GLY A 145 6.82 -11.59 -7.66
CA GLY A 145 7.79 -10.53 -7.36
C GLY A 145 7.19 -9.14 -7.15
N GLN A 146 5.88 -8.99 -7.24
CA GLN A 146 5.14 -7.75 -6.97
C GLN A 146 4.48 -7.80 -5.59
N LEU A 147 4.41 -6.66 -4.91
CA LEU A 147 3.69 -6.53 -3.66
C LEU A 147 2.29 -5.98 -3.94
N LEU A 148 1.29 -6.83 -3.70
CA LEU A 148 -0.12 -6.47 -3.74
C LEU A 148 -0.53 -5.96 -2.37
N ALA A 149 -1.25 -4.84 -2.32
CA ALA A 149 -1.79 -4.29 -1.08
C ALA A 149 -3.24 -3.87 -1.28
N ALA A 150 -4.11 -4.20 -0.33
CA ALA A 150 -5.50 -3.79 -0.34
C ALA A 150 -5.96 -3.37 1.05
N ALA A 151 -6.78 -2.31 1.10
CA ALA A 151 -7.43 -1.84 2.32
C ALA A 151 -8.82 -1.30 2.01
N GLN A 152 -9.70 -1.35 3.00
CA GLN A 152 -11.01 -0.68 2.94
C GLN A 152 -11.31 -0.08 4.32
N PHE A 153 -11.72 1.20 4.31
CA PHE A 153 -12.01 1.94 5.54
C PHE A 153 -13.01 3.07 5.27
N GLY A 154 -13.61 3.60 6.32
CA GLY A 154 -14.50 4.76 6.27
C GLY A 154 -13.74 6.06 6.51
N VAL A 155 -14.22 7.13 5.90
CA VAL A 155 -13.75 8.51 6.11
C VAL A 155 -14.97 9.40 6.31
N ASP A 156 -15.01 10.14 7.41
CA ASP A 156 -15.98 11.22 7.59
C ASP A 156 -15.40 12.52 6.98
N PRO A 157 -16.01 13.10 5.94
CA PRO A 157 -15.53 14.35 5.36
C PRO A 157 -15.40 15.50 6.35
N ALA A 158 -16.25 15.53 7.39
CA ALA A 158 -16.22 16.56 8.40
C ALA A 158 -14.92 16.56 9.22
N ASP A 159 -14.28 15.40 9.43
CA ASP A 159 -13.00 15.29 10.11
C ASP A 159 -11.88 16.05 9.36
N TYR A 160 -12.06 16.27 8.06
CA TYR A 160 -11.11 16.99 7.22
C TYR A 160 -11.56 18.41 6.87
N GLY A 161 -12.54 18.95 7.62
CA GLY A 161 -13.05 20.31 7.40
C GLY A 161 -13.79 20.47 6.07
N ILE A 162 -14.27 19.38 5.47
CA ILE A 162 -15.07 19.41 4.25
C ILE A 162 -16.53 19.62 4.63
N GLU A 163 -17.04 20.83 4.34
CA GLU A 163 -18.41 21.20 4.64
C GLU A 163 -19.38 20.75 3.54
N ILE A 164 -20.41 20.00 3.93
CA ILE A 164 -21.47 19.58 3.02
C ILE A 164 -22.67 20.50 3.24
N PRO A 165 -23.09 21.30 2.22
CA PRO A 165 -24.25 22.18 2.33
C PRO A 165 -25.52 21.43 2.72
N LEU A 166 -26.36 22.04 3.53
CA LEU A 166 -27.63 21.47 4.05
C LEU A 166 -28.51 20.91 2.93
N LEU A 167 -28.59 21.62 1.81
CA LEU A 167 -29.46 21.28 0.66
C LEU A 167 -29.09 19.94 0.01
N VAL A 168 -27.82 19.53 0.06
CA VAL A 168 -27.33 18.30 -0.58
C VAL A 168 -26.85 17.26 0.43
N ARG A 169 -27.02 17.54 1.73
CA ARG A 169 -26.55 16.63 2.80
C ARG A 169 -27.19 15.25 2.74
N ALA A 170 -28.44 15.15 2.28
CA ALA A 170 -29.10 13.86 2.12
C ALA A 170 -28.52 12.99 1.00
N ASN A 171 -27.75 13.59 0.07
CA ASN A 171 -27.16 12.90 -1.07
C ASN A 171 -25.75 12.37 -0.76
N ILE A 172 -25.13 12.78 0.35
CA ILE A 172 -23.75 12.40 0.68
C ILE A 172 -23.76 11.68 2.03
N ALA A 173 -23.20 10.47 2.04
CA ALA A 173 -23.09 9.69 3.27
C ALA A 173 -22.20 10.40 4.29
N LYS A 174 -22.57 10.31 5.57
CA LYS A 174 -21.74 10.83 6.65
C LYS A 174 -20.34 10.17 6.65
N GLU A 175 -20.30 8.86 6.41
CA GLU A 175 -19.08 8.10 6.26
C GLU A 175 -18.96 7.58 4.84
N VAL A 176 -17.88 7.96 4.17
CA VAL A 176 -17.56 7.57 2.79
C VAL A 176 -16.63 6.36 2.84
N SER A 177 -17.02 5.27 2.19
CA SER A 177 -16.18 4.08 2.08
C SER A 177 -15.05 4.31 1.08
N VAL A 178 -13.80 4.11 1.51
CA VAL A 178 -12.60 4.22 0.68
C VAL A 178 -12.00 2.83 0.49
N ARG A 179 -11.76 2.44 -0.76
CA ARG A 179 -11.09 1.20 -1.12
C ARG A 179 -9.77 1.52 -1.82
N VAL A 180 -8.69 0.93 -1.33
CA VAL A 180 -7.33 1.06 -1.87
C VAL A 180 -6.91 -0.28 -2.46
N ALA A 181 -6.36 -0.27 -3.67
CA ALA A 181 -5.76 -1.44 -4.32
C ALA A 181 -4.46 -1.02 -5.01
N LEU A 182 -3.35 -1.63 -4.59
CA LEU A 182 -2.02 -1.30 -5.10
C LEU A 182 -1.34 -2.56 -5.64
N THR A 183 -0.63 -2.40 -6.75
CA THR A 183 0.33 -3.36 -7.26
C THR A 183 1.67 -2.64 -7.34
N CYS A 184 2.61 -2.99 -6.47
CA CYS A 184 3.88 -2.31 -6.34
C CYS A 184 5.00 -3.19 -6.87
N ALA A 185 5.83 -2.64 -7.77
CA ALA A 185 7.02 -3.30 -8.27
C ALA A 185 8.20 -3.12 -7.29
N PRO A 186 9.13 -4.09 -7.21
CA PRO A 186 10.34 -3.94 -6.42
C PRO A 186 11.21 -2.81 -6.99
N VAL A 187 11.82 -2.02 -6.10
CA VAL A 187 12.79 -0.99 -6.49
C VAL A 187 14.15 -1.66 -6.65
N ALA A 188 14.70 -1.66 -7.87
CA ALA A 188 16.02 -2.21 -8.15
C ALA A 188 17.10 -1.51 -7.32
N GLY A 189 17.97 -2.30 -6.66
CA GLY A 189 19.08 -1.77 -5.84
C GLY A 189 18.75 -1.54 -4.35
N ALA A 190 17.51 -1.72 -3.92
CA ALA A 190 17.14 -1.66 -2.50
C ALA A 190 17.25 -3.05 -1.83
N VAL A 191 18.37 -3.73 -2.02
CA VAL A 191 18.67 -4.95 -1.27
C VAL A 191 18.99 -4.51 0.16
N GLY A 192 18.16 -4.91 1.12
CA GLY A 192 18.43 -4.65 2.53
C GLY A 192 19.79 -5.23 2.91
N VAL A 193 20.75 -4.37 3.25
CA VAL A 193 22.03 -4.79 3.80
C VAL A 193 21.73 -5.42 5.15
N ALA A 194 21.91 -6.74 5.25
CA ALA A 194 21.85 -7.42 6.53
C ALA A 194 22.84 -6.75 7.51
N PRO A 195 22.45 -6.52 8.77
CA PRO A 195 23.35 -5.92 9.75
C PRO A 195 24.59 -6.80 9.89
N ARG A 196 25.76 -6.19 9.69
CA ARG A 196 27.07 -6.83 9.87
C ARG A 196 27.18 -7.28 11.33
N PRO A 197 27.51 -8.55 11.61
CA PRO A 197 27.73 -8.95 12.99
C PRO A 197 28.90 -8.13 13.57
N ALA A 198 28.66 -7.54 14.74
CA ALA A 198 29.69 -6.85 15.50
C ALA A 198 30.81 -7.84 15.86
N LYS A 199 32.08 -7.41 15.64
CA LYS A 199 33.26 -8.13 16.09
C LYS A 199 33.43 -8.00 17.58
#